data_a2ba75d657bbba2938b9552c4e191f89
#
_entry.id   a2ba75d657bbba2938b9552c4e191f89
#
_cell.length_a   1.000
_cell.length_b   1.000
_cell.length_c   1.000
_cell.angle_alpha   90.00
_cell.angle_beta   90.00
_cell.angle_gamma   90.00
#
_symmetry.space_group_name_H-M   'P 1'
#
loop_
_entity.id
_entity.type
_entity.pdbx_description
1 polymer ?
#
loop_
_entity_poly.entity_id
_entity_poly.type
_entity_poly.pdbx_seq_one_letter_code
_entity_poly.pdbx_strand_id
1 'polypeptide(L)'
;ASILVSSNYGIAPDASLLAYRAAFGADGDTTGPDCRDNNGIAKSEYPWLLNWAMNDGAQVINVSASSSLQSDELKWAIARSISQGVIITAAAGNEATDGDTTALSQWSGVVGVSAIGIDGNRQDYSSWGQGVATTAVGGPVKTHDFATNQIVETSGTSFSSPIVAGVLALARQKWPNATSNQLLQLLVKTGLNPDHTWNQYTGYGGIDPGAMLNTDPTTLPDVNPLADKGNGSSPTADEVQQYADGVVSPLQIVNDNSYAYRGLDESLIADPMVTVPTHLGTSPRYHAK
;
A
#
# COMPACT_ATOMS: atom_id res chain seq x y z
N ALA A 1 -13.52 0.65 -5.62
CA ALA A 1 -13.48 0.06 -6.98
C ALA A 1 -13.92 1.08 -8.05
N SER A 2 -15.10 1.70 -7.96
CA SER A 2 -15.63 2.57 -9.01
C SER A 2 -14.73 3.77 -9.33
N ILE A 3 -14.12 4.40 -8.33
CA ILE A 3 -13.18 5.52 -8.52
C ILE A 3 -11.93 5.08 -9.32
N LEU A 4 -11.53 3.81 -9.19
CA LEU A 4 -10.39 3.27 -9.93
C LEU A 4 -10.74 2.96 -11.37
N VAL A 5 -11.77 2.12 -11.59
CA VAL A 5 -11.97 1.42 -12.88
C VAL A 5 -13.36 1.60 -13.49
N SER A 6 -14.19 2.54 -13.01
CA SER A 6 -15.47 2.81 -13.69
C SER A 6 -15.20 3.30 -15.12
N SER A 7 -15.89 2.72 -16.09
CA SER A 7 -15.77 3.12 -17.49
C SER A 7 -16.15 4.58 -17.77
N ASN A 8 -16.97 5.18 -16.90
CA ASN A 8 -17.48 6.53 -17.10
C ASN A 8 -16.67 7.61 -16.36
N TYR A 9 -16.07 7.26 -15.22
CA TYR A 9 -15.40 8.26 -14.36
C TYR A 9 -14.21 7.67 -13.55
N GLY A 10 -13.84 6.42 -13.78
CA GLY A 10 -12.66 5.82 -13.14
C GLY A 10 -11.37 6.49 -13.58
N ILE A 11 -10.41 6.61 -12.69
CA ILE A 11 -9.10 7.21 -12.99
C ILE A 11 -8.31 6.36 -13.98
N ALA A 12 -8.41 5.03 -13.87
CA ALA A 12 -7.72 4.05 -14.73
C ALA A 12 -8.73 2.99 -15.21
N PRO A 13 -9.66 3.36 -16.14
CA PRO A 13 -10.80 2.51 -16.51
C PRO A 13 -10.38 1.21 -17.18
N ASP A 14 -9.23 1.18 -17.84
CA ASP A 14 -8.72 -0.01 -18.54
C ASP A 14 -7.78 -0.87 -17.68
N ALA A 15 -7.59 -0.51 -16.39
CA ALA A 15 -6.78 -1.31 -15.48
C ALA A 15 -7.52 -2.60 -15.08
N SER A 16 -6.78 -3.71 -14.99
CA SER A 16 -7.29 -4.95 -14.41
C SER A 16 -7.49 -4.78 -12.90
N LEU A 17 -8.70 -4.97 -12.41
CA LEU A 17 -9.03 -4.85 -10.99
C LEU A 17 -9.05 -6.23 -10.33
N LEU A 18 -8.19 -6.42 -9.33
CA LEU A 18 -8.25 -7.52 -8.37
C LEU A 18 -8.93 -7.01 -7.10
N ALA A 19 -10.05 -7.60 -6.71
CA ALA A 19 -10.84 -7.15 -5.57
C ALA A 19 -10.76 -8.17 -4.43
N TYR A 20 -10.31 -7.73 -3.27
CA TYR A 20 -10.19 -8.53 -2.06
C TYR A 20 -11.13 -7.99 -0.98
N ARG A 21 -11.84 -8.89 -0.33
CA ARG A 21 -12.72 -8.55 0.78
C ARG A 21 -11.98 -8.71 2.11
N ALA A 22 -11.86 -7.62 2.86
CA ALA A 22 -11.44 -7.66 4.25
C ALA A 22 -12.65 -7.90 5.17
N ALA A 23 -12.50 -8.72 6.21
CA ALA A 23 -13.46 -8.78 7.31
C ALA A 23 -12.98 -7.82 8.41
N PHE A 24 -13.86 -6.97 8.88
CA PHE A 24 -13.59 -6.02 9.94
C PHE A 24 -14.33 -6.47 11.20
N GLY A 25 -13.58 -7.13 12.11
CA GLY A 25 -14.04 -7.40 13.48
C GLY A 25 -15.16 -8.44 13.66
N ALA A 26 -15.34 -8.87 14.91
CA ALA A 26 -16.38 -9.82 15.30
C ALA A 26 -17.80 -9.25 15.24
N ASP A 27 -17.95 -7.93 15.29
CA ASP A 27 -19.22 -7.22 15.26
C ASP A 27 -19.52 -6.58 13.88
N GLY A 28 -18.63 -6.77 12.91
CA GLY A 28 -18.87 -6.32 11.56
C GLY A 28 -20.01 -7.13 10.97
N ASP A 29 -21.08 -6.46 10.55
CA ASP A 29 -22.19 -7.05 9.83
C ASP A 29 -21.68 -7.72 8.54
N THR A 30 -21.22 -8.95 8.66
CA THR A 30 -20.81 -9.79 7.57
C THR A 30 -22.00 -10.57 7.09
N THR A 31 -22.86 -9.92 6.31
CA THR A 31 -24.00 -10.58 5.65
C THR A 31 -23.57 -11.61 4.60
N GLY A 32 -22.37 -12.14 4.70
CA GLY A 32 -21.83 -13.17 3.82
C GLY A 32 -20.88 -14.12 4.53
N PRO A 33 -20.56 -15.28 3.93
CA PRO A 33 -19.61 -16.21 4.53
C PRO A 33 -18.25 -15.52 4.72
N ASP A 34 -17.66 -15.74 5.90
CA ASP A 34 -16.30 -15.30 6.18
C ASP A 34 -15.34 -15.82 5.11
N CYS A 35 -14.37 -15.01 4.72
CA CYS A 35 -13.25 -15.49 3.92
C CYS A 35 -12.41 -16.41 4.80
N ARG A 36 -12.52 -17.71 4.56
CA ARG A 36 -11.77 -18.76 5.27
C ARG A 36 -10.86 -19.47 4.30
N ASP A 37 -9.70 -19.87 4.80
CA ASP A 37 -8.84 -20.78 4.05
C ASP A 37 -9.43 -22.21 4.02
N ASN A 38 -8.76 -23.13 3.32
CA ASN A 38 -9.16 -24.53 3.22
C ASN A 38 -9.22 -25.26 4.58
N ASN A 39 -8.62 -24.69 5.63
CA ASN A 39 -8.62 -25.20 7.00
C ASN A 39 -9.70 -24.52 7.86
N GLY A 40 -10.54 -23.66 7.29
CA GLY A 40 -11.62 -22.96 7.97
C GLY A 40 -11.15 -21.80 8.85
N ILE A 41 -9.90 -21.35 8.73
CA ILE A 41 -9.36 -20.21 9.47
C ILE A 41 -9.73 -18.91 8.76
N ALA A 42 -10.32 -17.97 9.49
CA ALA A 42 -10.62 -16.64 8.94
C ALA A 42 -9.32 -15.92 8.53
N LYS A 43 -9.24 -15.50 7.28
CA LYS A 43 -8.05 -14.92 6.64
C LYS A 43 -8.36 -13.55 6.05
N SER A 44 -8.72 -12.63 6.91
CA SER A 44 -9.12 -11.27 6.51
C SER A 44 -8.15 -10.19 6.97
N GLU A 45 -7.04 -10.59 7.55
CA GLU A 45 -6.02 -9.68 8.02
C GLU A 45 -5.19 -9.11 6.87
N TYR A 46 -4.76 -7.88 6.99
CA TYR A 46 -3.99 -7.18 5.94
C TYR A 46 -2.77 -7.93 5.43
N PRO A 47 -1.93 -8.58 6.27
CA PRO A 47 -0.78 -9.33 5.76
C PRO A 47 -1.16 -10.38 4.71
N TRP A 48 -2.24 -11.11 4.96
CA TRP A 48 -2.76 -12.12 4.04
C TRP A 48 -3.28 -11.51 2.75
N LEU A 49 -4.08 -10.44 2.85
CA LEU A 49 -4.68 -9.78 1.70
C LEU A 49 -3.63 -9.11 0.80
N LEU A 50 -2.63 -8.46 1.41
CA LEU A 50 -1.52 -7.87 0.67
C LEU A 50 -0.71 -8.94 -0.07
N ASN A 51 -0.41 -10.06 0.60
CA ASN A 51 0.34 -11.15 -0.01
C ASN A 51 -0.46 -11.87 -1.10
N TRP A 52 -1.77 -12.06 -0.93
CA TRP A 52 -2.62 -12.57 -2.01
C TRP A 52 -2.61 -11.64 -3.22
N ALA A 53 -2.79 -10.34 -3.02
CA ALA A 53 -2.74 -9.38 -4.12
C ALA A 53 -1.40 -9.43 -4.86
N MET A 54 -0.29 -9.54 -4.15
CA MET A 54 1.04 -9.68 -4.74
C MET A 54 1.23 -11.04 -5.44
N ASN A 55 0.71 -12.13 -4.88
CA ASN A 55 0.71 -13.46 -5.54
C ASN A 55 -0.06 -13.44 -6.86
N ASP A 56 -1.15 -12.70 -6.93
CA ASP A 56 -1.99 -12.54 -8.12
C ASP A 56 -1.42 -11.49 -9.10
N GLY A 57 -0.28 -10.89 -8.80
CA GLY A 57 0.44 -9.99 -9.70
C GLY A 57 0.01 -8.53 -9.63
N ALA A 58 -0.63 -8.10 -8.53
CA ALA A 58 -0.95 -6.69 -8.35
C ALA A 58 0.31 -5.82 -8.36
N GLN A 59 0.27 -4.73 -9.10
CA GLN A 59 1.37 -3.77 -9.21
C GLN A 59 1.16 -2.53 -8.35
N VAL A 60 -0.10 -2.19 -8.10
CA VAL A 60 -0.54 -1.12 -7.20
C VAL A 60 -1.66 -1.68 -6.34
N ILE A 61 -1.56 -1.55 -5.03
CA ILE A 61 -2.56 -2.00 -4.07
C ILE A 61 -3.16 -0.78 -3.38
N ASN A 62 -4.49 -0.66 -3.40
CA ASN A 62 -5.19 0.40 -2.68
C ASN A 62 -5.89 -0.16 -1.44
N VAL A 63 -5.63 0.47 -0.30
CA VAL A 63 -6.28 0.17 0.98
C VAL A 63 -7.05 1.41 1.44
N SER A 64 -8.35 1.43 1.15
CA SER A 64 -9.25 2.54 1.55
C SER A 64 -9.84 2.35 2.95
N ALA A 65 -9.05 1.82 3.85
CA ALA A 65 -9.45 1.62 5.24
C ALA A 65 -8.26 1.98 6.15
N SER A 66 -8.56 2.56 7.29
CA SER A 66 -7.60 2.73 8.37
C SER A 66 -7.89 1.68 9.43
N SER A 67 -6.92 0.89 9.79
CA SER A 67 -6.97 0.04 10.97
C SER A 67 -5.61 0.03 11.64
N SER A 68 -5.64 0.01 12.95
CA SER A 68 -4.46 -0.07 13.78
C SER A 68 -3.99 -1.52 13.86
N LEU A 69 -3.20 -1.95 12.89
CA LEU A 69 -2.58 -3.26 12.91
C LEU A 69 -1.06 -3.11 12.89
N GLN A 70 -0.44 -3.52 13.98
CA GLN A 70 1.01 -3.73 14.02
C GLN A 70 1.26 -5.22 14.27
N SER A 71 1.85 -5.88 13.29
CA SER A 71 2.34 -7.24 13.43
C SER A 71 3.60 -7.43 12.60
N ASP A 72 4.40 -8.41 12.98
CA ASP A 72 5.58 -8.77 12.19
C ASP A 72 5.18 -9.26 10.80
N GLU A 73 4.08 -9.98 10.67
CA GLU A 73 3.57 -10.45 9.38
C GLU A 73 3.21 -9.27 8.45
N LEU A 74 2.64 -8.19 8.98
CA LEU A 74 2.37 -6.99 8.19
C LEU A 74 3.66 -6.29 7.76
N LYS A 75 4.64 -6.20 8.67
CA LYS A 75 5.96 -5.67 8.35
C LYS A 75 6.59 -6.41 7.18
N TRP A 76 6.57 -7.73 7.20
CA TRP A 76 7.16 -8.53 6.13
C TRP A 76 6.36 -8.47 4.82
N ALA A 77 5.04 -8.36 4.87
CA ALA A 77 4.23 -8.13 3.67
C ALA A 77 4.56 -6.77 3.02
N ILE A 78 4.80 -5.72 3.83
CA ILE A 78 5.23 -4.42 3.33
C ILE A 78 6.68 -4.48 2.83
N ALA A 79 7.60 -5.14 3.54
CA ALA A 79 8.97 -5.35 3.07
C ALA A 79 9.01 -6.07 1.71
N ARG A 80 8.14 -7.08 1.53
CA ARG A 80 7.91 -7.73 0.24
C ARG A 80 7.49 -6.73 -0.83
N SER A 81 6.49 -5.90 -0.56
CA SER A 81 5.97 -4.95 -1.55
C SER A 81 7.07 -3.99 -2.02
N ILE A 82 7.89 -3.49 -1.09
CA ILE A 82 9.03 -2.62 -1.41
C ILE A 82 10.07 -3.38 -2.24
N SER A 83 10.46 -4.57 -1.81
CA SER A 83 11.46 -5.41 -2.49
C SER A 83 11.02 -5.81 -3.90
N GLN A 84 9.73 -6.09 -4.11
CA GLN A 84 9.18 -6.52 -5.40
C GLN A 84 8.66 -5.35 -6.25
N GLY A 85 8.76 -4.13 -5.77
CA GLY A 85 8.33 -2.95 -6.49
C GLY A 85 6.82 -2.81 -6.63
N VAL A 86 6.04 -3.32 -5.68
CA VAL A 86 4.59 -3.11 -5.59
C VAL A 86 4.33 -1.86 -4.76
N ILE A 87 3.50 -0.94 -5.26
CA ILE A 87 3.16 0.30 -4.56
C ILE A 87 1.87 0.09 -3.78
N ILE A 88 1.90 0.39 -2.47
CA ILE A 88 0.71 0.37 -1.61
C ILE A 88 0.28 1.82 -1.35
N THR A 89 -0.98 2.15 -1.61
CA THR A 89 -1.62 3.40 -1.18
C THR A 89 -2.57 3.13 -0.04
N ALA A 90 -2.59 3.98 0.97
CA ALA A 90 -3.45 3.82 2.14
C ALA A 90 -4.11 5.14 2.55
N ALA A 91 -5.39 5.10 2.92
CA ALA A 91 -6.09 6.24 3.48
C ALA A 91 -5.47 6.66 4.82
N ALA A 92 -5.35 7.98 5.04
CA ALA A 92 -4.75 8.52 6.28
C ALA A 92 -5.69 8.43 7.50
N GLY A 93 -7.00 8.28 7.27
CA GLY A 93 -8.04 8.27 8.32
C GLY A 93 -8.94 9.50 8.25
N ASN A 94 -10.08 9.41 8.94
CA ASN A 94 -11.14 10.44 8.91
C ASN A 94 -11.49 10.98 10.31
N GLU A 95 -10.61 10.79 11.26
CA GLU A 95 -10.83 11.09 12.69
C GLU A 95 -10.32 12.46 13.08
N ALA A 96 -9.79 13.24 12.12
CA ALA A 96 -9.16 14.55 12.34
C ALA A 96 -8.06 14.49 13.43
N THR A 97 -7.28 13.42 13.45
CA THR A 97 -6.21 13.22 14.44
C THR A 97 -4.83 13.29 13.83
N ASP A 98 -3.84 13.62 14.64
CA ASP A 98 -2.43 13.41 14.31
C ASP A 98 -2.17 11.90 14.27
N GLY A 99 -1.60 11.45 13.16
CA GLY A 99 -1.62 10.08 12.69
C GLY A 99 -1.46 9.03 13.76
N ASP A 100 -2.41 8.13 13.80
CA ASP A 100 -2.27 6.89 14.54
C ASP A 100 -1.02 6.17 14.00
N THR A 101 0.00 6.03 14.85
CA THR A 101 1.26 5.36 14.51
C THR A 101 1.06 3.90 14.08
N THR A 102 -0.15 3.39 14.28
CA THR A 102 -0.56 2.02 13.92
C THR A 102 -1.26 1.93 12.57
N ALA A 103 -1.69 3.06 11.99
CA ALA A 103 -2.35 3.07 10.68
C ALA A 103 -1.42 2.63 9.55
N LEU A 104 -1.95 1.90 8.56
CA LEU A 104 -1.16 1.42 7.40
C LEU A 104 -0.45 2.56 6.67
N SER A 105 -1.05 3.76 6.62
CA SER A 105 -0.45 4.95 6.02
C SER A 105 0.87 5.38 6.69
N GLN A 106 1.12 4.99 7.93
CA GLN A 106 2.33 5.35 8.68
C GLN A 106 3.54 4.46 8.37
N TRP A 107 3.32 3.30 7.76
CA TRP A 107 4.39 2.36 7.46
C TRP A 107 5.33 2.89 6.37
N SER A 108 6.63 2.58 6.50
CA SER A 108 7.65 2.88 5.49
C SER A 108 7.25 2.33 4.13
N GLY A 109 7.51 3.09 3.06
CA GLY A 109 7.22 2.68 1.70
C GLY A 109 5.73 2.75 1.28
N VAL A 110 4.81 2.87 2.23
CA VAL A 110 3.38 3.02 1.93
C VAL A 110 3.04 4.48 1.59
N VAL A 111 2.29 4.71 0.54
CA VAL A 111 1.80 6.04 0.15
C VAL A 111 0.57 6.39 1.00
N GLY A 112 0.78 7.09 2.11
CA GLY A 112 -0.32 7.62 2.92
C GLY A 112 -1.00 8.78 2.21
N VAL A 113 -2.33 8.77 2.13
CA VAL A 113 -3.11 9.73 1.36
C VAL A 113 -4.12 10.43 2.25
N SER A 114 -3.96 11.75 2.40
CA SER A 114 -4.90 12.65 3.08
C SER A 114 -5.94 13.21 2.09
N ALA A 115 -6.90 13.99 2.58
CA ALA A 115 -8.01 14.51 1.79
C ALA A 115 -8.00 16.03 1.69
N ILE A 116 -8.19 16.52 0.46
CA ILE A 116 -8.56 17.92 0.14
C ILE A 116 -9.94 17.96 -0.51
N GLY A 117 -10.57 19.14 -0.49
CA GLY A 117 -11.75 19.43 -1.26
C GLY A 117 -11.41 19.80 -2.71
N ILE A 118 -12.42 20.01 -3.52
CA ILE A 118 -12.27 20.49 -4.92
C ILE A 118 -11.70 21.93 -4.99
N ASP A 119 -11.77 22.66 -3.89
CA ASP A 119 -11.20 23.99 -3.72
C ASP A 119 -9.69 23.95 -3.33
N GLY A 120 -9.12 22.76 -3.18
CA GLY A 120 -7.74 22.54 -2.79
C GLY A 120 -7.46 22.66 -1.28
N ASN A 121 -8.48 23.02 -0.48
CA ASN A 121 -8.32 23.12 0.96
C ASN A 121 -8.37 21.74 1.63
N ARG A 122 -7.56 21.56 2.69
CA ARG A 122 -7.61 20.34 3.50
C ARG A 122 -9.02 20.17 4.07
N GLN A 123 -9.51 18.92 4.03
CA GLN A 123 -10.78 18.60 4.65
C GLN A 123 -10.61 18.42 6.16
N ASP A 124 -11.53 18.98 6.94
CA ASP A 124 -11.44 19.02 8.41
C ASP A 124 -11.39 17.62 9.04
N TYR A 125 -12.07 16.65 8.45
CA TYR A 125 -12.06 15.26 8.91
C TYR A 125 -10.74 14.54 8.62
N SER A 126 -9.94 15.01 7.66
CA SER A 126 -8.75 14.27 7.24
C SER A 126 -7.72 14.19 8.37
N SER A 127 -7.35 12.98 8.76
CA SER A 127 -6.21 12.75 9.63
C SER A 127 -4.89 13.15 8.93
N TRP A 128 -3.85 13.41 9.70
CA TRP A 128 -2.55 13.92 9.24
C TRP A 128 -1.40 13.20 9.94
N GLY A 129 -0.16 13.63 9.73
CA GLY A 129 1.03 13.10 10.42
C GLY A 129 2.13 12.65 9.47
N GLN A 130 3.17 12.05 10.03
CA GLN A 130 4.38 11.63 9.31
C GLN A 130 4.11 10.63 8.18
N GLY A 131 3.03 9.87 8.28
CA GLY A 131 2.65 8.90 7.27
C GLY A 131 2.11 9.48 5.98
N VAL A 132 1.68 10.75 5.97
CA VAL A 132 1.08 11.37 4.79
C VAL A 132 2.15 11.68 3.75
N ALA A 133 2.04 11.05 2.58
CA ALA A 133 2.94 11.28 1.46
C ALA A 133 2.35 12.25 0.42
N THR A 134 1.03 12.22 0.22
CA THR A 134 0.34 13.06 -0.76
C THR A 134 -1.12 13.26 -0.36
N THR A 135 -1.82 14.09 -1.08
CA THR A 135 -3.26 14.28 -0.92
C THR A 135 -3.99 14.25 -2.27
N ALA A 136 -5.26 13.92 -2.22
CA ALA A 136 -6.15 14.00 -3.38
C ALA A 136 -7.56 14.42 -2.93
N VAL A 137 -8.46 14.69 -3.88
CA VAL A 137 -9.84 15.07 -3.57
C VAL A 137 -10.53 13.93 -2.82
N GLY A 138 -10.96 14.22 -1.59
CA GLY A 138 -11.67 13.27 -0.73
C GLY A 138 -13.18 13.51 -0.63
N GLY A 139 -13.68 14.51 -1.34
CA GLY A 139 -15.11 14.78 -1.37
C GLY A 139 -15.49 16.26 -1.32
N PRO A 140 -16.80 16.58 -1.37
CA PRO A 140 -17.89 15.60 -1.52
C PRO A 140 -17.87 14.90 -2.88
N VAL A 141 -18.06 13.59 -2.89
CA VAL A 141 -18.17 12.78 -4.09
C VAL A 141 -19.54 12.08 -4.14
N LYS A 142 -20.10 11.95 -5.34
CA LYS A 142 -21.33 11.19 -5.55
C LYS A 142 -20.98 9.72 -5.73
N THR A 143 -21.61 8.85 -4.94
CA THR A 143 -21.44 7.42 -5.01
C THR A 143 -22.79 6.71 -4.85
N HIS A 144 -22.84 5.43 -5.20
CA HIS A 144 -24.00 4.59 -4.91
C HIS A 144 -23.92 4.03 -3.51
N ASP A 145 -24.98 4.22 -2.75
CA ASP A 145 -25.22 3.46 -1.53
C ASP A 145 -25.72 2.06 -1.93
N PHE A 146 -24.93 1.03 -1.57
CA PHE A 146 -25.26 -0.34 -1.95
C PHE A 146 -26.50 -0.90 -1.24
N ALA A 147 -26.86 -0.38 -0.08
CA ALA A 147 -28.04 -0.82 0.68
C ALA A 147 -29.33 -0.27 0.08
N THR A 148 -29.32 0.97 -0.38
CA THR A 148 -30.51 1.67 -0.87
C THR A 148 -30.53 1.83 -2.38
N ASN A 149 -29.41 1.57 -3.06
CA ASN A 149 -29.18 1.84 -4.48
C ASN A 149 -29.42 3.30 -4.89
N GLN A 150 -29.33 4.22 -3.93
CA GLN A 150 -29.47 5.65 -4.18
C GLN A 150 -28.11 6.31 -4.38
N ILE A 151 -28.09 7.42 -5.11
CA ILE A 151 -26.90 8.26 -5.19
C ILE A 151 -26.86 9.14 -3.93
N VAL A 152 -25.78 9.01 -3.19
CA VAL A 152 -25.49 9.79 -1.98
C VAL A 152 -24.23 10.60 -2.15
N GLU A 153 -24.12 11.74 -1.48
CA GLU A 153 -22.85 12.46 -1.35
C GLU A 153 -22.13 12.00 -0.09
N THR A 154 -20.85 11.73 -0.24
CA THR A 154 -20.01 11.28 0.85
C THR A 154 -18.60 11.83 0.70
N SER A 155 -17.83 11.77 1.79
CA SER A 155 -16.45 12.26 1.83
C SER A 155 -15.59 11.31 2.68
N GLY A 156 -14.28 11.32 2.42
CA GLY A 156 -13.33 10.54 3.19
C GLY A 156 -12.00 10.37 2.49
N THR A 157 -10.94 10.16 3.23
CA THR A 157 -9.61 9.78 2.70
C THR A 157 -9.66 8.45 1.93
N SER A 158 -10.70 7.64 2.18
CA SER A 158 -11.01 6.42 1.43
C SER A 158 -11.39 6.67 -0.03
N PHE A 159 -11.73 7.92 -0.41
CA PHE A 159 -11.94 8.34 -1.79
C PHE A 159 -10.67 8.95 -2.40
N SER A 160 -9.83 9.60 -1.60
CA SER A 160 -8.54 10.16 -2.04
C SER A 160 -7.54 9.06 -2.41
N SER A 161 -7.43 8.04 -1.59
CA SER A 161 -6.46 6.94 -1.79
C SER A 161 -6.61 6.22 -3.14
N PRO A 162 -7.81 5.81 -3.60
CA PRO A 162 -7.95 5.19 -4.91
C PRO A 162 -7.68 6.14 -6.09
N ILE A 163 -7.84 7.46 -5.93
CA ILE A 163 -7.43 8.41 -6.96
C ILE A 163 -5.92 8.33 -7.16
N VAL A 164 -5.16 8.38 -6.06
CA VAL A 164 -3.69 8.26 -6.10
C VAL A 164 -3.25 6.91 -6.68
N ALA A 165 -3.90 5.81 -6.28
CA ALA A 165 -3.63 4.48 -6.82
C ALA A 165 -3.87 4.42 -8.35
N GLY A 166 -4.95 5.02 -8.82
CA GLY A 166 -5.27 5.09 -10.25
C GLY A 166 -4.23 5.88 -11.04
N VAL A 167 -3.80 7.03 -10.53
CA VAL A 167 -2.74 7.84 -11.17
C VAL A 167 -1.42 7.07 -11.21
N LEU A 168 -1.05 6.38 -10.14
CA LEU A 168 0.15 5.53 -10.10
C LEU A 168 0.05 4.37 -11.09
N ALA A 169 -1.12 3.77 -11.27
CA ALA A 169 -1.34 2.73 -12.27
C ALA A 169 -1.16 3.27 -13.70
N LEU A 170 -1.71 4.46 -14.00
CA LEU A 170 -1.50 5.15 -15.27
C LEU A 170 -0.03 5.52 -15.50
N ALA A 171 0.66 6.02 -14.46
CA ALA A 171 2.08 6.35 -14.55
C ALA A 171 2.92 5.09 -14.83
N ARG A 172 2.60 3.96 -14.20
CA ARG A 172 3.25 2.67 -14.47
C ARG A 172 3.03 2.19 -15.91
N GLN A 173 1.81 2.38 -16.43
CA GLN A 173 1.51 2.06 -17.84
C GLN A 173 2.28 2.99 -18.79
N LYS A 174 2.35 4.28 -18.49
CA LYS A 174 3.03 5.29 -19.31
C LYS A 174 4.55 5.09 -19.31
N TRP A 175 5.11 4.67 -18.18
CA TRP A 175 6.54 4.55 -17.94
C TRP A 175 6.91 3.11 -17.55
N PRO A 176 6.77 2.13 -18.47
CA PRO A 176 6.92 0.70 -18.14
C PRO A 176 8.34 0.32 -17.70
N ASN A 177 9.34 1.13 -18.02
CA ASN A 177 10.74 0.91 -17.65
C ASN A 177 11.12 1.60 -16.32
N ALA A 178 10.24 2.42 -15.76
CA ALA A 178 10.50 3.06 -14.48
C ALA A 178 10.29 2.07 -13.33
N THR A 179 11.18 2.11 -12.34
CA THR A 179 10.99 1.38 -11.10
C THR A 179 9.90 2.00 -10.25
N SER A 180 9.39 1.26 -9.27
CA SER A 180 8.44 1.80 -8.30
C SER A 180 9.03 2.97 -7.51
N ASN A 181 10.32 2.89 -7.16
CA ASN A 181 11.00 3.99 -6.49
C ASN A 181 11.00 5.26 -7.34
N GLN A 182 11.29 5.13 -8.64
CA GLN A 182 11.26 6.26 -9.57
C GLN A 182 9.86 6.86 -9.74
N LEU A 183 8.81 6.05 -9.73
CA LEU A 183 7.42 6.53 -9.72
C LEU A 183 7.08 7.25 -8.41
N LEU A 184 7.57 6.77 -7.27
CA LEU A 184 7.41 7.44 -5.98
C LEU A 184 8.23 8.75 -5.91
N GLN A 185 9.46 8.77 -6.47
CA GLN A 185 10.24 9.98 -6.63
C GLN A 185 9.50 11.02 -7.49
N LEU A 186 8.85 10.57 -8.56
CA LEU A 186 8.05 11.43 -9.42
C LEU A 186 6.86 12.02 -8.66
N LEU A 187 6.12 11.20 -7.89
CA LEU A 187 5.01 11.66 -7.05
C LEU A 187 5.46 12.75 -6.08
N VAL A 188 6.58 12.54 -5.40
CA VAL A 188 7.16 13.51 -4.45
C VAL A 188 7.58 14.80 -5.15
N LYS A 189 8.26 14.67 -6.30
CA LYS A 189 8.79 15.81 -7.06
C LYS A 189 7.70 16.66 -7.71
N THR A 190 6.57 16.07 -8.09
CA THR A 190 5.48 16.76 -8.78
C THR A 190 4.34 17.17 -7.86
N GLY A 191 4.43 16.87 -6.56
CA GLY A 191 3.44 17.29 -5.58
C GLY A 191 3.20 18.79 -5.59
N LEU A 192 1.94 19.19 -5.41
CA LEU A 192 1.47 20.58 -5.62
C LEU A 192 1.69 21.51 -4.42
N ASN A 193 2.46 21.09 -3.39
CA ASN A 193 2.79 22.02 -2.32
C ASN A 193 3.68 23.16 -2.85
N PRO A 194 3.51 24.39 -2.34
CA PRO A 194 4.48 25.44 -2.56
C PRO A 194 5.90 24.97 -2.20
N ASP A 195 6.87 25.32 -3.03
CA ASP A 195 8.29 24.96 -2.85
C ASP A 195 8.56 23.44 -2.86
N HIS A 196 7.59 22.62 -3.24
CA HIS A 196 7.66 21.14 -3.24
C HIS A 196 8.13 20.57 -1.90
N THR A 197 7.82 21.24 -0.80
CA THR A 197 8.20 20.81 0.55
C THR A 197 7.14 19.89 1.15
N TRP A 198 7.60 18.96 1.97
CA TRP A 198 6.71 18.10 2.74
C TRP A 198 6.11 18.83 3.95
N ASN A 199 4.85 18.57 4.23
CA ASN A 199 4.22 18.91 5.51
C ASN A 199 3.30 17.77 5.98
N GLN A 200 3.02 17.73 7.27
CA GLN A 200 2.24 16.66 7.89
C GLN A 200 0.79 16.56 7.43
N TYR A 201 0.21 17.58 6.82
CA TYR A 201 -1.21 17.64 6.44
C TYR A 201 -1.47 17.16 5.02
N THR A 202 -0.59 17.50 4.10
CA THR A 202 -0.74 17.21 2.68
C THR A 202 0.42 16.41 2.09
N GLY A 203 1.37 15.98 2.94
CA GLY A 203 2.59 15.34 2.45
C GLY A 203 3.38 16.28 1.56
N TYR A 204 3.72 15.85 0.36
CA TYR A 204 4.36 16.67 -0.68
C TYR A 204 3.34 17.48 -1.51
N GLY A 205 2.05 17.43 -1.14
CA GLY A 205 0.98 18.15 -1.79
C GLY A 205 0.00 17.29 -2.57
N GLY A 206 -0.94 17.93 -3.23
CA GLY A 206 -1.88 17.24 -4.11
C GLY A 206 -1.16 16.50 -5.22
N ILE A 207 -1.63 15.30 -5.52
CA ILE A 207 -1.10 14.56 -6.67
C ILE A 207 -1.41 15.33 -7.96
N ASP A 208 -0.41 15.46 -8.85
CA ASP A 208 -0.55 16.07 -10.17
C ASP A 208 -0.48 14.98 -11.26
N PRO A 209 -1.63 14.48 -11.74
CA PRO A 209 -1.66 13.47 -12.80
C PRO A 209 -1.02 13.96 -14.11
N GLY A 210 -1.19 15.28 -14.42
CA GLY A 210 -0.62 15.89 -15.60
C GLY A 210 0.91 15.84 -15.58
N ALA A 211 1.51 16.29 -14.48
CA ALA A 211 2.96 16.24 -14.33
C ALA A 211 3.49 14.81 -14.29
N MET A 212 2.81 13.89 -13.58
CA MET A 212 3.22 12.48 -13.50
C MET A 212 3.20 11.75 -14.84
N LEU A 213 2.30 12.12 -15.74
CA LEU A 213 2.21 11.49 -17.06
C LEU A 213 3.05 12.19 -18.15
N ASN A 214 3.57 13.38 -17.87
CA ASN A 214 4.38 14.15 -18.82
C ASN A 214 5.85 14.34 -18.43
N THR A 215 6.27 13.83 -17.24
CA THR A 215 7.65 13.88 -16.78
C THR A 215 8.23 12.48 -16.75
N ASP A 216 9.32 12.25 -17.47
CA ASP A 216 10.02 10.95 -17.50
C ASP A 216 10.70 10.67 -16.14
N PRO A 217 10.26 9.64 -15.40
CA PRO A 217 10.84 9.31 -14.11
C PRO A 217 12.15 8.52 -14.20
N THR A 218 12.53 8.00 -15.37
CA THR A 218 13.71 7.12 -15.50
C THR A 218 15.02 7.85 -15.21
N THR A 219 15.01 9.18 -15.22
CA THR A 219 16.14 10.02 -14.83
C THR A 219 16.21 10.31 -13.33
N LEU A 220 15.20 9.92 -12.57
CA LEU A 220 15.15 10.12 -11.13
C LEU A 220 15.89 9.00 -10.38
N PRO A 221 16.37 9.26 -9.14
CA PRO A 221 17.02 8.23 -8.34
C PRO A 221 16.15 7.00 -8.12
N ASP A 222 16.72 5.81 -8.24
CA ASP A 222 16.05 4.56 -7.89
C ASP A 222 16.19 4.27 -6.39
N VAL A 223 15.68 5.19 -5.58
CA VAL A 223 15.66 5.12 -4.12
C VAL A 223 14.25 5.46 -3.65
N ASN A 224 13.70 4.64 -2.76
CA ASN A 224 12.36 4.87 -2.24
C ASN A 224 12.35 6.13 -1.34
N PRO A 225 11.64 7.22 -1.75
CA PRO A 225 11.59 8.45 -0.97
C PRO A 225 10.75 8.33 0.32
N LEU A 226 10.02 7.23 0.47
CA LEU A 226 9.16 6.93 1.63
C LEU A 226 9.75 5.81 2.50
N ALA A 227 11.02 5.44 2.30
CA ALA A 227 11.68 4.36 3.04
C ALA A 227 11.82 4.66 4.54
N ASP A 228 11.95 5.93 4.88
CA ASP A 228 11.97 6.41 6.26
C ASP A 228 10.98 7.56 6.41
N LYS A 229 9.96 7.36 7.21
CA LYS A 229 8.97 8.40 7.55
C LYS A 229 9.22 9.04 8.92
N GLY A 230 10.36 8.73 9.53
CA GLY A 230 10.68 9.17 10.89
C GLY A 230 9.98 8.36 11.98
N ASN A 231 10.20 8.73 13.23
CA ASN A 231 9.57 8.13 14.42
C ASN A 231 9.72 6.59 14.52
N GLY A 232 10.81 6.02 13.95
CA GLY A 232 11.03 4.59 13.96
C GLY A 232 10.08 3.82 13.04
N SER A 233 9.65 4.43 11.94
CA SER A 233 8.79 3.75 10.96
C SER A 233 9.42 2.46 10.44
N SER A 234 8.60 1.45 10.20
CA SER A 234 8.98 0.11 9.77
C SER A 234 8.24 -0.24 8.46
N PRO A 235 8.77 -1.15 7.62
CA PRO A 235 10.08 -1.77 7.74
C PRO A 235 11.23 -0.76 7.49
N THR A 236 12.35 -0.97 8.17
CA THR A 236 13.60 -0.27 7.89
C THR A 236 14.24 -0.78 6.59
N ALA A 237 15.21 -0.04 6.06
CA ALA A 237 15.96 -0.50 4.89
C ALA A 237 16.65 -1.86 5.13
N ASP A 238 17.17 -2.08 6.34
CA ASP A 238 17.79 -3.35 6.72
C ASP A 238 16.77 -4.48 6.79
N GLU A 239 15.55 -4.24 7.28
CA GLU A 239 14.47 -5.24 7.29
C GLU A 239 14.01 -5.58 5.88
N VAL A 240 13.88 -4.61 4.98
CA VAL A 240 13.61 -4.86 3.55
C VAL A 240 14.71 -5.73 2.94
N GLN A 241 15.97 -5.46 3.26
CA GLN A 241 17.09 -6.26 2.79
C GLN A 241 17.08 -7.69 3.38
N GLN A 242 16.74 -7.86 4.68
CA GLN A 242 16.59 -9.18 5.30
C GLN A 242 15.52 -10.01 4.60
N TYR A 243 14.38 -9.39 4.24
CA TYR A 243 13.35 -10.06 3.46
C TYR A 243 13.90 -10.47 2.08
N ALA A 244 14.54 -9.56 1.36
CA ALA A 244 15.09 -9.82 0.02
C ALA A 244 16.17 -10.91 0.03
N ASP A 245 16.98 -10.96 1.07
CA ASP A 245 18.01 -11.99 1.29
C ASP A 245 17.42 -13.36 1.71
N GLY A 246 16.14 -13.40 2.07
CA GLY A 246 15.48 -14.64 2.51
C GLY A 246 15.94 -15.13 3.88
N VAL A 247 16.36 -14.25 4.78
CA VAL A 247 16.85 -14.62 6.12
C VAL A 247 15.81 -14.44 7.22
N VAL A 248 14.63 -13.91 6.89
CA VAL A 248 13.50 -13.80 7.82
C VAL A 248 12.94 -15.18 8.11
N SER A 249 12.58 -15.45 9.37
CA SER A 249 11.95 -16.71 9.74
C SER A 249 10.69 -16.97 8.90
N PRO A 250 10.56 -18.12 8.25
CA PRO A 250 9.36 -18.50 7.49
C PRO A 250 8.08 -18.48 8.31
N LEU A 251 8.16 -18.62 9.63
CA LEU A 251 7.01 -18.57 10.53
C LEU A 251 6.38 -17.17 10.62
N GLN A 252 7.12 -16.13 10.23
CA GLN A 252 6.63 -14.75 10.17
C GLN A 252 6.13 -14.34 8.76
N ILE A 253 6.32 -15.22 7.78
CA ILE A 253 5.93 -14.97 6.39
C ILE A 253 4.60 -15.66 6.12
N VAL A 254 3.54 -14.91 5.94
CA VAL A 254 2.21 -15.46 5.70
C VAL A 254 1.85 -15.40 4.22
N ASN A 255 1.43 -16.52 3.67
CA ASN A 255 0.86 -16.64 2.31
C ASN A 255 1.68 -15.95 1.19
N ASP A 256 3.00 -15.98 1.30
CA ASP A 256 3.91 -15.47 0.28
C ASP A 256 4.48 -16.66 -0.52
N ASN A 257 3.97 -16.86 -1.73
CA ASN A 257 4.39 -17.97 -2.59
C ASN A 257 5.73 -17.71 -3.31
N SER A 258 6.29 -16.51 -3.18
CA SER A 258 7.57 -16.13 -3.78
C SER A 258 8.73 -16.18 -2.78
N TYR A 259 8.43 -16.24 -1.48
CA TYR A 259 9.47 -16.23 -0.46
C TYR A 259 10.22 -17.55 -0.42
N ALA A 260 11.54 -17.48 -0.45
CA ALA A 260 12.41 -18.64 -0.27
C ALA A 260 13.36 -18.38 0.90
N TYR A 261 13.23 -19.18 1.95
CA TYR A 261 14.11 -19.09 3.11
C TYR A 261 15.53 -19.53 2.75
N ARG A 262 16.50 -18.71 3.09
CA ARG A 262 17.95 -18.92 2.86
C ARG A 262 18.76 -18.74 4.15
N GLY A 263 18.09 -18.71 5.30
CA GLY A 263 18.77 -18.64 6.60
C GLY A 263 19.41 -19.97 6.99
N LEU A 264 20.17 -19.94 8.09
CA LEU A 264 20.96 -21.07 8.58
C LEU A 264 20.26 -21.89 9.66
N ASP A 265 19.03 -21.53 10.02
CA ASP A 265 18.29 -22.27 11.04
C ASP A 265 17.66 -23.54 10.44
N GLU A 266 18.36 -24.66 10.60
CA GLU A 266 17.91 -25.95 10.07
C GLU A 266 16.61 -26.45 10.74
N SER A 267 16.29 -25.99 11.96
CA SER A 267 15.05 -26.38 12.64
C SER A 267 13.81 -25.87 11.90
N LEU A 268 13.90 -24.71 11.25
CA LEU A 268 12.84 -24.14 10.44
C LEU A 268 12.62 -24.88 9.11
N ILE A 269 13.63 -25.59 8.62
CA ILE A 269 13.55 -26.33 7.34
C ILE A 269 12.67 -27.58 7.49
N ALA A 270 12.73 -28.21 8.65
CA ALA A 270 11.99 -29.43 8.97
C ALA A 270 10.64 -29.18 9.66
N ASP A 271 10.30 -27.92 9.94
CA ASP A 271 9.06 -27.56 10.65
C ASP A 271 7.85 -27.75 9.71
N PRO A 272 6.89 -28.64 10.06
CA PRO A 272 5.69 -28.84 9.24
C PRO A 272 4.76 -27.60 9.19
N MET A 273 4.95 -26.62 10.08
CA MET A 273 4.21 -25.36 10.07
C MET A 273 4.75 -24.34 9.06
N VAL A 274 5.96 -24.55 8.55
CA VAL A 274 6.55 -23.69 7.52
C VAL A 274 5.89 -23.96 6.18
N THR A 275 5.13 -22.99 5.69
CA THR A 275 4.37 -23.10 4.43
C THR A 275 5.11 -22.52 3.23
N VAL A 276 6.20 -21.79 3.44
CA VAL A 276 7.01 -21.21 2.38
C VAL A 276 8.17 -22.13 1.97
N PRO A 277 8.58 -22.11 0.70
CA PRO A 277 9.72 -22.91 0.25
C PRO A 277 10.99 -22.55 1.00
N THR A 278 11.71 -23.58 1.46
CA THR A 278 13.06 -23.43 2.01
C THR A 278 14.08 -23.70 0.92
N HIS A 279 15.03 -22.80 0.76
CA HIS A 279 16.05 -22.91 -0.27
C HIS A 279 17.43 -22.72 0.34
N LEU A 280 18.24 -23.77 0.26
CA LEU A 280 19.64 -23.74 0.66
C LEU A 280 20.50 -23.64 -0.61
N GLY A 281 21.39 -22.67 -0.68
CA GLY A 281 22.49 -22.78 -1.63
C GLY A 281 22.56 -21.80 -2.79
N THR A 282 21.67 -20.81 -2.93
CA THR A 282 21.82 -19.75 -3.95
C THR A 282 22.13 -18.38 -3.37
N SER A 283 22.15 -18.24 -2.03
CA SER A 283 22.56 -16.98 -1.41
C SER A 283 24.06 -16.74 -1.61
N PRO A 284 24.48 -15.52 -1.97
CA PRO A 284 25.90 -15.15 -2.02
C PRO A 284 26.65 -15.45 -0.71
N ARG A 285 25.95 -15.48 0.44
CA ARG A 285 26.53 -15.84 1.73
C ARG A 285 27.05 -17.26 1.81
N TYR A 286 26.49 -18.20 1.03
CA TYR A 286 26.96 -19.59 0.96
C TYR A 286 28.10 -19.81 -0.04
N HIS A 287 28.32 -18.87 -0.94
CA HIS A 287 29.33 -18.94 -1.98
C HIS A 287 30.53 -18.01 -1.75
N ALA A 288 30.46 -17.11 -0.76
CA ALA A 288 31.59 -16.32 -0.32
C ALA A 288 32.53 -17.21 0.54
N LYS A 289 33.45 -17.93 -0.12
CA LYS A 289 34.62 -18.52 0.48
C LYS A 289 35.86 -17.74 0.09
#